data_30a2e0a248ab6b201355c383bb707b9a
#
_entry.id   30a2e0a248ab6b201355c383bb707b9a
#
_cell.length_a   1.000
_cell.length_b   1.000
_cell.length_c   1.000
_cell.angle_alpha   90.00
_cell.angle_beta   90.00
_cell.angle_gamma   90.00
#
_symmetry.space_group_name_H-M   'P 1'
#
loop_
_entity.id
_entity.type
_entity.pdbx_description
1 polymer ?
#
loop_
_entity_poly.entity_id
_entity_poly.type
_entity_poly.pdbx_seq_one_letter_code
_entity_poly.pdbx_strand_id
1 'polypeptide(L)'
;MTTAENGAAAAAERWWPSPFGADDELGMLNHVDDGKRLEALALVRRGRMYDLGRVLDEHVPVFPGRFFRQTLVTTAHHANPDGGVGDNGVNWITEQVTATHQLGTHLDALSHLQSGDRGYNGWTVADLAGTAGVRRLGVEGVPQILTRGWLVDVPARRGVERLEPGDVVGVEDLAGVEPTPGDAVLFHTGWGARWHDAEGYLDGEPGPGCAVAHWLAERGVALTGCDTWSFGPVPPEDPARPFEVPQILNVRHGVFVVENLDTAALAADGVRAFALLLTHARLRGATGAWTSPIALV
;
A
#
# COMPACT_ATOMS: atom_id res chain seq x y z
N MET A 1 -19.07 6.83 46.69
CA MET A 1 -17.65 6.81 47.08
C MET A 1 -16.96 5.82 46.14
N THR A 2 -16.16 6.06 45.22
CA THR A 2 -15.59 7.25 44.60
C THR A 2 -15.17 6.81 43.18
N THR A 3 -15.76 7.43 42.21
CA THR A 3 -15.39 7.31 40.79
C THR A 3 -14.41 8.44 40.50
N ALA A 4 -13.15 8.24 40.70
CA ALA A 4 -12.13 9.19 40.31
C ALA A 4 -10.74 8.54 40.38
N GLU A 5 -10.39 7.75 39.38
CA GLU A 5 -9.00 7.37 39.07
C GLU A 5 -8.97 6.61 37.74
N ASN A 6 -9.26 7.29 36.64
CA ASN A 6 -8.84 6.90 35.29
C ASN A 6 -8.76 8.17 34.41
N GLY A 7 -7.89 9.06 34.81
CA GLY A 7 -7.70 10.34 34.13
C GLY A 7 -6.23 10.66 33.86
N ALA A 8 -5.48 9.70 33.32
CA ALA A 8 -4.18 9.97 32.75
C ALA A 8 -3.99 9.12 31.46
N ALA A 9 -4.97 9.21 30.53
CA ALA A 9 -4.64 8.96 29.16
C ALA A 9 -3.67 10.08 28.77
N ALA A 10 -2.41 9.73 28.49
CA ALA A 10 -1.44 10.65 27.93
C ALA A 10 -2.15 11.41 26.80
N ALA A 11 -2.10 12.74 26.83
CA ALA A 11 -2.69 13.57 25.79
C ALA A 11 -2.10 13.07 24.47
N ALA A 12 -2.91 12.37 23.69
CA ALA A 12 -2.49 11.79 22.44
C ALA A 12 -1.97 12.96 21.59
N GLU A 13 -0.72 12.85 21.14
CA GLU A 13 -0.07 13.90 20.38
C GLU A 13 -0.93 14.24 19.17
N ARG A 14 -1.34 15.50 19.07
CA ARG A 14 -2.23 15.97 18.02
C ARG A 14 -1.47 16.03 16.70
N TRP A 15 -1.90 15.25 15.67
CA TRP A 15 -1.28 15.15 14.34
C TRP A 15 -1.93 16.03 13.27
N TRP A 16 -2.76 16.98 13.68
CA TRP A 16 -3.43 17.92 12.78
C TRP A 16 -3.39 19.36 13.34
N PRO A 17 -3.43 20.43 12.47
CA PRO A 17 -3.48 20.30 11.01
C PRO A 17 -2.20 19.74 10.41
N SER A 18 -2.30 19.23 9.18
CA SER A 18 -1.16 18.79 8.38
C SER A 18 -0.16 19.95 8.18
N PRO A 19 1.15 19.67 8.08
CA PRO A 19 2.14 20.69 7.73
C PRO A 19 1.90 21.30 6.34
N PHE A 20 1.13 20.64 5.48
CA PHE A 20 0.75 21.12 4.15
C PHE A 20 -0.56 21.91 4.14
N GLY A 21 -1.19 22.13 5.30
CA GLY A 21 -2.39 22.92 5.46
C GLY A 21 -3.61 22.13 5.95
N ALA A 22 -4.61 22.86 6.44
CA ALA A 22 -5.81 22.28 7.05
C ALA A 22 -6.71 21.52 6.06
N ASP A 23 -6.62 21.84 4.77
CA ASP A 23 -7.39 21.19 3.70
C ASP A 23 -6.56 20.18 2.91
N ASP A 24 -5.34 19.86 3.37
CA ASP A 24 -4.46 18.90 2.67
C ASP A 24 -5.07 17.51 2.67
N GLU A 25 -5.07 16.88 1.50
CA GLU A 25 -5.53 15.51 1.24
C GLU A 25 -4.44 14.62 0.60
N LEU A 26 -3.21 15.14 0.43
CA LEU A 26 -2.12 14.44 -0.26
C LEU A 26 -0.99 13.98 0.66
N GLY A 27 -0.94 14.46 1.91
CA GLY A 27 0.09 14.04 2.84
C GLY A 27 1.50 14.23 2.29
N MET A 28 2.36 13.24 2.49
CA MET A 28 3.74 13.29 2.03
C MET A 28 3.92 13.25 0.50
N LEU A 29 2.87 12.96 -0.28
CA LEU A 29 2.91 13.10 -1.74
C LEU A 29 3.07 14.56 -2.20
N ASN A 30 2.82 15.54 -1.33
CA ASN A 30 3.15 16.95 -1.63
C ASN A 30 4.64 17.18 -1.90
N HIS A 31 5.52 16.27 -1.51
CA HIS A 31 6.95 16.31 -1.83
C HIS A 31 7.30 15.75 -3.21
N VAL A 32 6.35 15.12 -3.91
CA VAL A 32 6.59 14.52 -5.23
C VAL A 32 6.32 15.55 -6.32
N ASP A 33 7.26 16.44 -6.52
CA ASP A 33 7.25 17.46 -7.56
C ASP A 33 7.92 17.01 -8.89
N ASP A 34 8.01 17.89 -9.86
CA ASP A 34 8.65 17.60 -11.15
C ASP A 34 10.15 17.31 -11.01
N GLY A 35 10.83 17.96 -10.05
CA GLY A 35 12.23 17.71 -9.74
C GLY A 35 12.43 16.28 -9.23
N LYS A 36 11.59 15.84 -8.29
CA LYS A 36 11.59 14.49 -7.76
C LYS A 36 11.36 13.43 -8.84
N ARG A 37 10.43 13.69 -9.78
CA ARG A 37 10.18 12.81 -10.93
C ARG A 37 11.40 12.70 -11.84
N LEU A 38 12.07 13.80 -12.11
CA LEU A 38 13.29 13.81 -12.92
C LEU A 38 14.45 13.08 -12.23
N GLU A 39 14.60 13.23 -10.90
CA GLU A 39 15.56 12.44 -10.10
C GLU A 39 15.32 10.94 -10.24
N ALA A 40 14.07 10.51 -10.17
CA ALA A 40 13.68 9.11 -10.34
C ALA A 40 14.04 8.60 -11.73
N LEU A 41 13.65 9.32 -12.78
CA LEU A 41 13.95 8.97 -14.18
C LEU A 41 15.45 8.90 -14.45
N ALA A 42 16.25 9.72 -13.77
CA ALA A 42 17.70 9.70 -13.89
C ALA A 42 18.36 8.39 -13.40
N LEU A 43 17.64 7.55 -12.64
CA LEU A 43 18.10 6.22 -12.21
C LEU A 43 17.98 5.16 -13.32
N VAL A 44 17.16 5.39 -14.33
CA VAL A 44 16.96 4.43 -15.42
C VAL A 44 18.19 4.43 -16.33
N ARG A 45 19.02 3.39 -16.23
CA ARG A 45 20.27 3.23 -16.98
C ARG A 45 20.30 1.98 -17.84
N ARG A 46 19.51 0.98 -17.48
CA ARG A 46 19.54 -0.35 -18.11
C ARG A 46 18.26 -0.64 -18.90
N GLY A 47 17.20 0.13 -18.68
CA GLY A 47 15.90 -0.10 -19.30
C GLY A 47 15.25 -1.41 -18.86
N ARG A 48 15.72 -2.00 -17.74
CA ARG A 48 15.12 -3.21 -17.18
C ARG A 48 13.95 -2.82 -16.30
N MET A 49 12.85 -3.57 -16.42
CA MET A 49 11.60 -3.35 -15.71
C MET A 49 11.28 -4.58 -14.85
N TYR A 50 10.74 -4.32 -13.66
CA TYR A 50 10.23 -5.32 -12.74
C TYR A 50 8.78 -5.00 -12.41
N ASP A 51 7.90 -5.98 -12.64
CA ASP A 51 6.52 -5.91 -12.20
C ASP A 51 6.46 -6.21 -10.71
N LEU A 52 5.85 -5.33 -9.93
CA LEU A 52 5.73 -5.45 -8.48
C LEU A 52 4.29 -5.77 -8.06
N GLY A 53 3.38 -5.98 -9.02
CA GLY A 53 1.99 -6.33 -8.78
C GLY A 53 1.74 -7.82 -8.83
N ARG A 54 0.89 -8.32 -7.94
CA ARG A 54 0.42 -9.70 -7.92
C ARG A 54 -0.70 -9.91 -8.93
N VAL A 55 -0.72 -11.10 -9.56
CA VAL A 55 -1.88 -11.53 -10.36
C VAL A 55 -3.06 -11.79 -9.42
N LEU A 56 -4.22 -11.26 -9.80
CA LEU A 56 -5.47 -11.44 -9.04
C LEU A 56 -6.34 -12.50 -9.69
N ASP A 57 -6.76 -13.46 -8.90
CA ASP A 57 -7.74 -14.48 -9.27
C ASP A 57 -8.61 -14.85 -8.04
N GLU A 58 -9.44 -15.86 -8.17
CA GLU A 58 -10.32 -16.32 -7.09
C GLU A 58 -9.58 -16.97 -5.90
N HIS A 59 -8.29 -17.26 -6.04
CA HIS A 59 -7.44 -17.87 -5.00
C HIS A 59 -6.57 -16.84 -4.27
N VAL A 60 -6.72 -15.55 -4.58
CA VAL A 60 -5.98 -14.49 -3.90
C VAL A 60 -6.19 -14.58 -2.38
N PRO A 61 -5.11 -14.55 -1.56
CA PRO A 61 -5.25 -14.57 -0.10
C PRO A 61 -6.09 -13.39 0.38
N VAL A 62 -7.19 -13.68 1.09
CA VAL A 62 -8.10 -12.65 1.61
C VAL A 62 -8.67 -13.04 2.97
N PHE A 63 -8.85 -12.05 3.83
CA PHE A 63 -9.54 -12.24 5.11
C PHE A 63 -11.04 -12.50 4.94
N PRO A 64 -11.68 -13.15 5.93
CA PRO A 64 -13.12 -13.36 5.93
C PRO A 64 -13.90 -12.05 5.68
N GLY A 65 -14.86 -12.10 4.76
CA GLY A 65 -15.65 -10.94 4.35
C GLY A 65 -15.07 -10.16 3.17
N ARG A 66 -13.81 -10.39 2.80
CA ARG A 66 -13.23 -9.91 1.54
C ARG A 66 -13.33 -11.00 0.48
N PHE A 67 -13.42 -10.62 -0.79
CA PHE A 67 -13.47 -11.58 -1.90
C PHE A 67 -13.06 -10.94 -3.21
N PHE A 68 -12.64 -11.80 -4.15
CA PHE A 68 -12.49 -11.50 -5.57
C PHE A 68 -13.33 -12.47 -6.37
N ARG A 69 -14.14 -11.95 -7.27
CA ARG A 69 -14.96 -12.75 -8.17
C ARG A 69 -14.97 -12.12 -9.56
N GLN A 70 -14.56 -12.90 -10.55
CA GLN A 70 -14.66 -12.52 -11.96
C GLN A 70 -15.58 -13.49 -12.70
N THR A 71 -16.47 -12.97 -13.51
CA THR A 71 -17.42 -13.76 -14.32
C THR A 71 -17.50 -13.20 -15.72
N LEU A 72 -17.66 -14.07 -16.70
CA LEU A 72 -17.97 -13.66 -18.07
C LEU A 72 -19.41 -13.15 -18.13
N VAL A 73 -19.59 -11.90 -18.55
CA VAL A 73 -20.91 -11.30 -18.79
C VAL A 73 -21.33 -11.54 -20.22
N THR A 74 -20.39 -11.40 -21.15
CA THR A 74 -20.59 -11.57 -22.57
C THR A 74 -19.48 -12.44 -23.16
N THR A 75 -19.87 -13.50 -23.87
CA THR A 75 -18.96 -14.26 -24.73
C THR A 75 -19.36 -14.04 -26.19
N ALA A 76 -18.43 -14.21 -27.10
CA ALA A 76 -18.73 -14.13 -28.54
C ALA A 76 -19.92 -15.00 -28.92
N HIS A 77 -20.02 -16.19 -28.35
CA HIS A 77 -21.13 -17.14 -28.60
C HIS A 77 -22.48 -16.65 -28.08
N HIS A 78 -22.50 -16.03 -26.89
CA HIS A 78 -23.75 -15.50 -26.30
C HIS A 78 -24.16 -14.14 -26.90
N ALA A 79 -23.17 -13.31 -27.27
CA ALA A 79 -23.44 -12.00 -27.84
C ALA A 79 -24.02 -12.12 -29.24
N ASN A 80 -23.51 -13.04 -30.07
CA ASN A 80 -23.90 -13.20 -31.46
C ASN A 80 -23.79 -14.67 -31.89
N PRO A 81 -24.80 -15.50 -31.56
CA PRO A 81 -24.82 -16.90 -31.93
C PRO A 81 -24.79 -17.13 -33.46
N ASP A 82 -25.19 -16.13 -34.23
CA ASP A 82 -25.25 -16.20 -35.72
C ASP A 82 -23.96 -15.70 -36.39
N GLY A 83 -22.86 -15.59 -35.67
CA GLY A 83 -21.55 -15.36 -36.27
C GLY A 83 -20.99 -13.93 -36.17
N GLY A 84 -21.61 -13.06 -35.35
CA GLY A 84 -21.06 -11.71 -35.08
C GLY A 84 -21.95 -10.57 -35.59
N VAL A 85 -21.51 -9.34 -35.28
CA VAL A 85 -22.20 -8.10 -35.69
C VAL A 85 -21.60 -7.58 -37.00
N GLY A 86 -22.45 -7.19 -37.93
CA GLY A 86 -22.09 -6.62 -39.21
C GLY A 86 -21.45 -7.62 -40.17
N ASP A 87 -21.18 -7.18 -41.39
CA ASP A 87 -20.63 -8.02 -42.48
C ASP A 87 -19.22 -8.52 -42.19
N ASN A 88 -18.52 -7.89 -41.26
CA ASN A 88 -17.19 -8.29 -40.78
C ASN A 88 -17.21 -9.21 -39.55
N GLY A 89 -18.39 -9.58 -39.05
CA GLY A 89 -18.58 -10.58 -38.00
C GLY A 89 -17.90 -10.23 -36.67
N VAL A 90 -18.00 -8.97 -36.19
CA VAL A 90 -17.40 -8.54 -34.94
C VAL A 90 -17.98 -9.23 -33.72
N ASN A 91 -17.14 -9.84 -32.91
CA ASN A 91 -17.50 -10.42 -31.62
C ASN A 91 -16.55 -9.91 -30.52
N TRP A 92 -16.98 -10.01 -29.25
CA TRP A 92 -16.20 -9.60 -28.08
C TRP A 92 -16.48 -10.49 -26.87
N ILE A 93 -15.55 -10.44 -25.92
CA ILE A 93 -15.67 -11.07 -24.62
C ILE A 93 -15.59 -9.96 -23.57
N THR A 94 -16.47 -9.97 -22.57
CA THR A 94 -16.51 -8.97 -21.50
C THR A 94 -16.70 -9.68 -20.17
N GLU A 95 -15.93 -9.27 -19.19
CA GLU A 95 -15.94 -9.75 -17.81
C GLU A 95 -16.52 -8.69 -16.88
N GLN A 96 -17.05 -9.17 -15.78
CA GLN A 96 -17.42 -8.36 -14.62
C GLN A 96 -16.60 -8.81 -13.42
N VAL A 97 -16.04 -7.84 -12.69
CA VAL A 97 -15.34 -8.06 -11.42
C VAL A 97 -16.18 -7.50 -10.28
N THR A 98 -16.35 -8.29 -9.24
CA THR A 98 -16.89 -7.85 -7.95
C THR A 98 -15.88 -8.24 -6.87
N ALA A 99 -15.35 -7.26 -6.16
CA ALA A 99 -14.28 -7.50 -5.19
C ALA A 99 -14.17 -6.35 -4.18
N THR A 100 -13.43 -6.59 -3.09
CA THR A 100 -12.95 -5.52 -2.21
C THR A 100 -11.68 -4.90 -2.78
N HIS A 101 -11.42 -3.62 -2.49
CA HIS A 101 -10.21 -2.94 -2.99
C HIS A 101 -8.94 -3.38 -2.25
N GLN A 102 -9.05 -3.67 -0.95
CA GLN A 102 -7.93 -4.06 -0.09
C GLN A 102 -7.67 -5.57 -0.19
N LEU A 103 -7.22 -6.02 -1.35
CA LEU A 103 -6.74 -7.37 -1.63
C LEU A 103 -5.72 -7.35 -2.77
N GLY A 104 -4.84 -8.34 -2.81
CA GLY A 104 -3.72 -8.33 -3.74
C GLY A 104 -2.87 -7.07 -3.61
N THR A 105 -2.10 -6.74 -4.62
CA THR A 105 -1.30 -5.50 -4.59
C THR A 105 -2.21 -4.29 -4.72
N HIS A 106 -2.27 -3.48 -3.68
CA HIS A 106 -3.13 -2.30 -3.62
C HIS A 106 -2.48 -1.13 -2.90
N LEU A 107 -2.93 0.07 -3.24
CA LEU A 107 -2.59 1.31 -2.58
C LEU A 107 -3.69 1.69 -1.60
N ASP A 108 -3.35 1.94 -0.35
CA ASP A 108 -4.25 2.53 0.63
C ASP A 108 -4.27 4.05 0.52
N ALA A 109 -5.46 4.60 0.33
CA ALA A 109 -5.68 6.03 0.43
C ALA A 109 -5.69 6.49 1.90
N LEU A 110 -5.49 7.78 2.15
CA LEU A 110 -5.45 8.34 3.51
C LEU A 110 -6.79 8.27 4.26
N SER A 111 -7.85 7.85 3.60
CA SER A 111 -9.17 7.57 4.20
C SER A 111 -9.32 6.13 4.70
N HIS A 112 -8.34 5.23 4.41
CA HIS A 112 -8.51 3.81 4.75
C HIS A 112 -8.49 3.57 6.26
N LEU A 113 -7.56 4.21 6.99
CA LEU A 113 -7.37 4.02 8.42
C LEU A 113 -7.78 5.25 9.23
N GLN A 114 -8.18 5.00 10.49
CA GLN A 114 -8.47 6.03 11.48
C GLN A 114 -7.83 5.64 12.83
N SER A 115 -7.62 6.64 13.68
CA SER A 115 -7.31 6.49 15.09
C SER A 115 -8.49 7.04 15.91
N GLY A 116 -9.25 6.18 16.54
CA GLY A 116 -10.54 6.53 17.13
C GLY A 116 -11.51 6.99 16.04
N ASP A 117 -12.02 8.20 16.13
CA ASP A 117 -12.95 8.81 15.15
C ASP A 117 -12.25 9.71 14.11
N ARG A 118 -10.90 9.71 14.04
CA ARG A 118 -10.15 10.65 13.21
C ARG A 118 -9.18 9.96 12.26
N GLY A 119 -9.24 10.38 11.02
CA GLY A 119 -8.30 10.04 9.97
C GLY A 119 -7.18 11.08 9.82
N TYR A 120 -6.48 11.00 8.70
CA TYR A 120 -5.44 11.96 8.33
C TYR A 120 -5.97 13.40 8.39
N ASN A 121 -5.08 14.32 8.77
CA ASN A 121 -5.36 15.76 8.92
C ASN A 121 -6.55 16.08 9.86
N GLY A 122 -6.92 15.13 10.75
CA GLY A 122 -7.95 15.32 11.76
C GLY A 122 -9.40 15.24 11.27
N TRP A 123 -9.63 14.85 10.00
CA TRP A 123 -10.97 14.61 9.49
C TRP A 123 -11.68 13.53 10.30
N THR A 124 -12.90 13.80 10.73
CA THR A 124 -13.68 12.81 11.49
C THR A 124 -14.26 11.73 10.56
N VAL A 125 -14.58 10.57 11.10
CA VAL A 125 -15.30 9.53 10.35
C VAL A 125 -16.59 10.06 9.74
N ALA A 126 -17.30 10.97 10.45
CA ALA A 126 -18.50 11.63 9.93
C ALA A 126 -18.22 12.54 8.73
N ASP A 127 -17.05 13.19 8.69
CA ASP A 127 -16.62 13.97 7.52
C ASP A 127 -16.23 13.09 6.34
N LEU A 128 -15.59 11.95 6.63
CA LEU A 128 -15.07 11.04 5.63
C LEU A 128 -16.16 10.14 5.03
N ALA A 129 -16.97 9.47 5.87
CA ALA A 129 -17.85 8.41 5.43
C ALA A 129 -19.11 8.94 4.72
N GLY A 130 -19.43 8.32 3.60
CA GLY A 130 -20.67 8.51 2.84
C GLY A 130 -21.33 7.18 2.50
N THR A 131 -22.58 7.18 2.08
CA THR A 131 -23.31 5.97 1.71
C THR A 131 -22.78 5.28 0.45
N ALA A 132 -22.13 6.05 -0.43
CA ALA A 132 -21.57 5.54 -1.69
C ALA A 132 -20.02 5.53 -1.70
N GLY A 133 -19.39 5.68 -0.54
CA GLY A 133 -17.94 5.77 -0.40
C GLY A 133 -17.51 6.97 0.42
N VAL A 134 -16.23 7.26 0.46
CA VAL A 134 -15.69 8.40 1.19
C VAL A 134 -15.88 9.71 0.40
N ARG A 135 -15.98 10.81 1.13
CA ARG A 135 -16.17 12.15 0.57
C ARG A 135 -14.87 12.92 0.46
N ARG A 136 -13.85 12.53 1.24
CA ARG A 136 -12.53 13.12 1.31
C ARG A 136 -11.47 12.05 1.40
N LEU A 137 -10.24 12.40 1.08
CA LEU A 137 -9.09 11.50 1.15
C LEU A 137 -9.25 10.24 0.30
N GLY A 138 -10.17 10.25 -0.68
CA GLY A 138 -10.43 9.12 -1.56
C GLY A 138 -9.31 8.94 -2.60
N VAL A 139 -9.16 7.70 -3.08
CA VAL A 139 -8.09 7.35 -4.01
C VAL A 139 -8.15 8.11 -5.34
N GLU A 140 -9.33 8.61 -5.73
CA GLU A 140 -9.47 9.43 -6.93
C GLU A 140 -8.71 10.76 -6.86
N GLY A 141 -8.44 11.26 -5.65
CA GLY A 141 -7.64 12.45 -5.41
C GLY A 141 -6.14 12.21 -5.48
N VAL A 142 -5.71 10.95 -5.32
CA VAL A 142 -4.28 10.59 -5.35
C VAL A 142 -3.76 10.67 -6.79
N PRO A 143 -2.69 11.43 -7.07
CA PRO A 143 -2.08 11.45 -8.40
C PRO A 143 -1.40 10.12 -8.71
N GLN A 144 -1.14 9.86 -10.00
CA GLN A 144 -0.23 8.77 -10.39
C GLN A 144 1.18 9.13 -9.88
N ILE A 145 1.89 8.14 -9.33
CA ILE A 145 3.13 8.38 -8.60
C ILE A 145 4.32 7.94 -9.45
N LEU A 146 5.24 8.87 -9.70
CA LEU A 146 6.58 8.59 -10.23
C LEU A 146 7.58 9.20 -9.28
N THR A 147 8.37 8.36 -8.60
CA THR A 147 9.36 8.83 -7.62
C THR A 147 10.53 7.86 -7.51
N ARG A 148 11.60 8.26 -6.83
CA ARG A 148 12.69 7.34 -6.49
C ARG A 148 12.21 6.33 -5.46
N GLY A 149 12.42 5.04 -5.76
CA GLY A 149 12.18 3.93 -4.84
C GLY A 149 13.48 3.37 -4.29
N TRP A 150 13.45 2.95 -3.03
CA TRP A 150 14.48 2.19 -2.35
C TRP A 150 13.95 0.81 -2.01
N LEU A 151 14.76 -0.24 -2.17
CA LEU A 151 14.45 -1.57 -1.66
C LEU A 151 15.30 -1.89 -0.43
N VAL A 152 14.65 -2.26 0.63
CA VAL A 152 15.25 -2.85 1.83
C VAL A 152 15.07 -4.36 1.75
N ASP A 153 16.11 -5.08 1.36
CA ASP A 153 16.11 -6.55 1.33
C ASP A 153 16.54 -7.05 2.72
N VAL A 154 15.56 -7.29 3.59
CA VAL A 154 15.82 -7.66 4.99
C VAL A 154 16.38 -9.07 5.13
N PRO A 155 15.87 -10.10 4.43
CA PRO A 155 16.47 -11.42 4.44
C PRO A 155 17.95 -11.43 4.09
N ALA A 156 18.35 -10.75 3.00
CA ALA A 156 19.75 -10.68 2.62
C ALA A 156 20.63 -10.00 3.67
N ARG A 157 20.11 -8.99 4.37
CA ARG A 157 20.82 -8.28 5.46
C ARG A 157 21.00 -9.16 6.68
N ARG A 158 20.02 -9.97 7.01
CA ARG A 158 20.02 -10.85 8.18
C ARG A 158 20.62 -12.23 7.91
N GLY A 159 20.90 -12.57 6.64
CA GLY A 159 21.43 -13.87 6.23
C GLY A 159 20.41 -15.00 6.42
N VAL A 160 19.13 -14.72 6.21
CA VAL A 160 18.02 -15.69 6.28
C VAL A 160 17.33 -15.78 4.92
N GLU A 161 16.54 -16.84 4.69
CA GLU A 161 15.77 -16.98 3.46
C GLU A 161 14.55 -16.05 3.43
N ARG A 162 13.87 -15.92 4.57
CA ARG A 162 12.72 -15.04 4.80
C ARG A 162 12.61 -14.71 6.29
N LEU A 163 11.78 -13.74 6.60
CA LEU A 163 11.36 -13.46 7.96
C LEU A 163 10.15 -14.33 8.35
N GLU A 164 9.93 -14.49 9.66
CA GLU A 164 8.82 -15.26 10.21
C GLU A 164 7.75 -14.32 10.86
N PRO A 165 6.52 -14.83 11.13
CA PRO A 165 5.46 -14.03 11.73
C PRO A 165 5.89 -13.34 13.03
N GLY A 166 5.60 -12.06 13.15
CA GLY A 166 6.00 -11.25 14.29
C GLY A 166 7.44 -10.74 14.26
N ASP A 167 8.25 -11.14 13.27
CA ASP A 167 9.59 -10.55 13.11
C ASP A 167 9.47 -9.06 12.80
N VAL A 168 10.11 -8.25 13.65
CA VAL A 168 10.13 -6.79 13.52
C VAL A 168 11.34 -6.36 12.69
N VAL A 169 11.12 -5.61 11.63
CA VAL A 169 12.20 -4.90 10.92
C VAL A 169 12.52 -3.64 11.69
N GLY A 170 13.77 -3.50 12.11
CA GLY A 170 14.26 -2.38 12.88
C GLY A 170 14.96 -1.30 12.04
N VAL A 171 15.28 -0.17 12.65
CA VAL A 171 16.02 0.92 11.97
C VAL A 171 17.42 0.48 11.55
N GLU A 172 18.03 -0.47 12.25
CA GLU A 172 19.31 -1.08 11.91
C GLU A 172 19.30 -1.80 10.55
N ASP A 173 18.13 -2.35 10.15
CA ASP A 173 17.97 -2.97 8.84
C ASP A 173 17.97 -1.95 7.69
N LEU A 174 17.90 -0.65 7.99
CA LEU A 174 17.87 0.44 7.00
C LEU A 174 19.27 1.01 6.68
N ALA A 175 20.34 0.40 7.19
CA ALA A 175 21.70 0.89 6.97
C ALA A 175 22.01 1.11 5.48
N GLY A 176 22.45 2.31 5.10
CA GLY A 176 22.74 2.69 3.71
C GLY A 176 21.50 2.99 2.85
N VAL A 177 20.33 3.11 3.45
CA VAL A 177 19.11 3.64 2.82
C VAL A 177 18.98 5.10 3.23
N GLU A 178 19.09 6.01 2.27
CA GLU A 178 19.13 7.46 2.51
C GLU A 178 18.03 8.15 1.69
N PRO A 179 16.76 7.98 2.07
CA PRO A 179 15.67 8.61 1.35
C PRO A 179 15.66 10.12 1.59
N THR A 180 15.19 10.85 0.61
CA THR A 180 14.89 12.28 0.71
C THR A 180 13.38 12.49 0.57
N PRO A 181 12.85 13.64 0.99
CA PRO A 181 11.42 13.89 0.91
C PRO A 181 10.83 13.57 -0.47
N GLY A 182 9.71 12.85 -0.47
CA GLY A 182 9.05 12.40 -1.69
C GLY A 182 9.49 11.02 -2.21
N ASP A 183 10.54 10.41 -1.67
CA ASP A 183 10.95 9.05 -2.05
C ASP A 183 9.95 8.00 -1.58
N ALA A 184 10.03 6.82 -2.17
CA ALA A 184 9.39 5.60 -1.70
C ALA A 184 10.44 4.66 -1.07
N VAL A 185 10.04 3.92 -0.01
CA VAL A 185 10.86 2.87 0.60
C VAL A 185 10.05 1.58 0.63
N LEU A 186 10.49 0.56 -0.09
CA LEU A 186 9.84 -0.74 -0.16
C LEU A 186 10.65 -1.77 0.63
N PHE A 187 9.94 -2.68 1.29
CA PHE A 187 10.53 -3.75 2.10
C PHE A 187 10.29 -5.10 1.43
N HIS A 188 11.36 -5.86 1.25
CA HIS A 188 11.32 -7.26 0.94
C HIS A 188 11.57 -8.04 2.23
N THR A 189 10.62 -8.85 2.66
CA THR A 189 10.70 -9.71 3.84
C THR A 189 10.88 -11.19 3.46
N GLY A 190 10.65 -11.52 2.19
CA GLY A 190 10.56 -12.89 1.69
C GLY A 190 9.22 -13.56 1.99
N TRP A 191 8.33 -12.91 2.77
CA TRP A 191 7.00 -13.44 3.10
C TRP A 191 6.13 -13.65 1.86
N GLY A 192 6.29 -12.80 0.86
CA GLY A 192 5.60 -12.90 -0.43
C GLY A 192 5.77 -14.23 -1.16
N ALA A 193 6.77 -15.04 -0.82
CA ALA A 193 6.92 -16.41 -1.34
C ALA A 193 5.77 -17.34 -0.94
N ARG A 194 5.02 -17.01 0.13
CA ARG A 194 3.84 -17.76 0.59
C ARG A 194 2.54 -17.38 -0.12
N TRP A 195 2.57 -16.49 -1.09
CA TRP A 195 1.39 -15.96 -1.79
C TRP A 195 0.39 -17.02 -2.25
N HIS A 196 0.87 -18.20 -2.67
CA HIS A 196 0.03 -19.30 -3.15
C HIS A 196 -0.42 -20.28 -2.04
N ASP A 197 -0.01 -20.05 -0.80
CA ASP A 197 -0.47 -20.72 0.41
C ASP A 197 -1.32 -19.72 1.23
N ALA A 198 -2.59 -19.54 0.85
CA ALA A 198 -3.43 -18.50 1.41
C ALA A 198 -3.60 -18.60 2.94
N GLU A 199 -3.72 -19.82 3.49
CA GLU A 199 -3.83 -20.04 4.93
C GLU A 199 -2.55 -19.63 5.64
N GLY A 200 -1.41 -20.14 5.19
CA GLY A 200 -0.12 -19.82 5.76
C GLY A 200 0.31 -18.37 5.52
N TYR A 201 -0.12 -17.75 4.41
CA TYR A 201 0.17 -16.34 4.12
C TYR A 201 -0.55 -15.40 5.10
N LEU A 202 -1.79 -15.74 5.51
CA LEU A 202 -2.61 -14.94 6.41
C LEU A 202 -2.41 -15.27 7.90
N ASP A 203 -1.63 -16.31 8.23
CA ASP A 203 -1.32 -16.69 9.62
C ASP A 203 -0.14 -15.89 10.18
N GLY A 204 -0.39 -14.61 10.40
CA GLY A 204 0.63 -13.64 10.81
C GLY A 204 1.49 -13.14 9.65
N GLU A 205 2.40 -12.23 9.95
CA GLU A 205 3.39 -11.68 9.00
C GLU A 205 4.54 -10.98 9.73
N PRO A 206 5.72 -10.87 9.11
CA PRO A 206 6.77 -9.95 9.55
C PRO A 206 6.50 -8.54 9.02
N GLY A 207 7.22 -7.55 9.54
CA GLY A 207 7.15 -6.22 8.94
C GLY A 207 7.91 -5.14 9.68
N PRO A 208 7.94 -3.92 9.11
CA PRO A 208 8.54 -2.76 9.76
C PRO A 208 7.87 -2.44 11.09
N GLY A 209 8.69 -2.16 12.12
CA GLY A 209 8.20 -1.76 13.44
C GLY A 209 7.84 -0.27 13.52
N CYS A 210 7.28 0.15 14.66
CA CYS A 210 6.90 1.54 14.93
C CYS A 210 8.08 2.51 14.81
N ALA A 211 9.28 2.10 15.22
CA ALA A 211 10.49 2.90 15.08
C ALA A 211 10.82 3.21 13.61
N VAL A 212 10.61 2.23 12.71
CA VAL A 212 10.78 2.42 11.26
C VAL A 212 9.70 3.34 10.69
N ALA A 213 8.45 3.23 11.15
CA ALA A 213 7.38 4.13 10.72
C ALA A 213 7.72 5.60 11.02
N HIS A 214 8.18 5.90 12.22
CA HIS A 214 8.65 7.25 12.59
C HIS A 214 9.86 7.68 11.76
N TRP A 215 10.84 6.79 11.56
CA TRP A 215 12.02 7.05 10.75
C TRP A 215 11.67 7.43 9.30
N LEU A 216 10.68 6.75 8.69
CA LEU A 216 10.18 7.04 7.34
C LEU A 216 9.48 8.41 7.30
N ALA A 217 8.60 8.68 8.27
CA ALA A 217 7.86 9.93 8.36
C ALA A 217 8.78 11.14 8.55
N GLU A 218 9.77 11.04 9.45
CA GLU A 218 10.76 12.10 9.71
C GLU A 218 11.59 12.46 8.47
N ARG A 219 11.76 11.53 7.54
CA ARG A 219 12.49 11.75 6.28
C ARG A 219 11.61 12.19 5.13
N GLY A 220 10.32 12.39 5.38
CA GLY A 220 9.37 12.83 4.37
C GLY A 220 9.13 11.79 3.28
N VAL A 221 9.28 10.49 3.61
CA VAL A 221 8.96 9.40 2.68
C VAL A 221 7.48 9.51 2.30
N ALA A 222 7.20 9.55 0.99
CA ALA A 222 5.84 9.76 0.50
C ALA A 222 5.02 8.48 0.43
N LEU A 223 5.71 7.37 0.16
CA LEU A 223 5.10 6.06 -0.03
C LEU A 223 5.99 4.98 0.57
N THR A 224 5.38 3.99 1.20
CA THR A 224 6.07 2.77 1.62
C THR A 224 5.27 1.54 1.23
N GLY A 225 5.87 0.37 1.25
CA GLY A 225 5.17 -0.88 0.94
C GLY A 225 5.97 -2.12 1.29
N CYS A 226 5.28 -3.25 1.37
CA CYS A 226 5.86 -4.52 1.76
C CYS A 226 5.28 -5.68 0.93
N ASP A 227 5.97 -6.81 0.92
CA ASP A 227 5.50 -8.06 0.31
C ASP A 227 4.58 -8.88 1.23
N THR A 228 3.98 -8.23 2.22
CA THR A 228 3.05 -8.74 3.24
C THR A 228 1.62 -8.24 3.00
N TRP A 229 0.63 -8.83 3.68
CA TRP A 229 -0.79 -8.50 3.51
C TRP A 229 -1.25 -7.24 4.25
N SER A 230 -0.41 -6.71 5.14
CA SER A 230 -0.52 -5.42 5.81
C SER A 230 0.87 -4.79 5.90
N PHE A 231 1.03 -3.70 6.65
CA PHE A 231 2.31 -3.05 6.87
C PHE A 231 2.64 -3.01 8.36
N GLY A 232 3.48 -3.97 8.80
CA GLY A 232 3.90 -4.14 10.18
C GLY A 232 3.84 -5.60 10.62
N PRO A 233 4.44 -5.94 11.77
CA PRO A 233 4.46 -7.32 12.24
C PRO A 233 3.10 -7.76 12.79
N VAL A 234 2.72 -9.01 12.51
CA VAL A 234 1.60 -9.69 13.16
C VAL A 234 2.10 -11.04 13.67
N PRO A 235 2.07 -11.30 15.00
CA PRO A 235 1.54 -10.44 16.07
C PRO A 235 2.29 -9.10 16.21
N PRO A 236 1.60 -8.02 16.67
CA PRO A 236 2.17 -6.69 16.77
C PRO A 236 3.20 -6.57 17.90
N GLU A 237 4.07 -5.52 17.86
CA GLU A 237 5.04 -5.21 18.92
C GLU A 237 4.38 -5.02 20.29
N ASP A 238 3.22 -4.35 20.31
CA ASP A 238 2.37 -4.21 21.49
C ASP A 238 0.99 -4.84 21.23
N PRO A 239 0.64 -5.94 21.88
CA PRO A 239 -0.67 -6.60 21.69
C PRO A 239 -1.89 -5.70 21.98
N ALA A 240 -1.72 -4.63 22.77
CA ALA A 240 -2.77 -3.66 23.05
C ALA A 240 -2.95 -2.63 21.91
N ARG A 241 -2.04 -2.59 20.94
CA ARG A 241 -1.99 -1.60 19.87
C ARG A 241 -1.83 -2.26 18.49
N PRO A 242 -2.80 -3.08 18.05
CA PRO A 242 -2.73 -3.74 16.75
C PRO A 242 -2.74 -2.71 15.62
N PHE A 243 -2.00 -3.00 14.54
CA PHE A 243 -1.88 -2.12 13.36
C PHE A 243 -1.44 -0.69 13.67
N GLU A 244 -0.61 -0.51 14.70
CA GLU A 244 -0.10 0.81 15.04
C GLU A 244 0.81 1.39 13.96
N VAL A 245 1.62 0.56 13.32
CA VAL A 245 2.56 0.98 12.27
C VAL A 245 1.85 1.70 11.13
N PRO A 246 0.82 1.13 10.47
CA PRO A 246 0.09 1.83 9.43
C PRO A 246 -0.73 3.03 9.98
N GLN A 247 -1.15 3.04 11.24
CA GLN A 247 -1.76 4.22 11.86
C GLN A 247 -0.75 5.38 11.98
N ILE A 248 0.49 5.11 12.38
CA ILE A 248 1.56 6.13 12.41
C ILE A 248 1.76 6.71 11.01
N LEU A 249 1.92 5.87 10.02
CA LEU A 249 2.21 6.28 8.65
C LEU A 249 1.03 7.01 8.00
N ASN A 250 -0.08 6.31 7.82
CA ASN A 250 -1.21 6.78 7.03
C ASN A 250 -2.00 7.88 7.75
N VAL A 251 -2.36 7.64 9.04
CA VAL A 251 -3.23 8.56 9.78
C VAL A 251 -2.48 9.77 10.32
N ARG A 252 -1.31 9.56 10.94
CA ARG A 252 -0.63 10.66 11.63
C ARG A 252 0.26 11.48 10.71
N HIS A 253 0.91 10.84 9.74
CA HIS A 253 1.92 11.49 8.90
C HIS A 253 1.56 11.60 7.43
N GLY A 254 0.47 10.97 6.96
CA GLY A 254 0.05 11.03 5.56
C GLY A 254 1.04 10.35 4.60
N VAL A 255 1.72 9.31 5.07
CA VAL A 255 2.54 8.42 4.24
C VAL A 255 1.62 7.36 3.64
N PHE A 256 1.65 7.20 2.32
CA PHE A 256 0.85 6.18 1.64
C PHE A 256 1.46 4.80 1.82
N VAL A 257 0.60 3.77 1.83
CA VAL A 257 1.02 2.38 2.02
C VAL A 257 0.58 1.55 0.82
N VAL A 258 1.47 0.66 0.36
CA VAL A 258 1.19 -0.35 -0.66
C VAL A 258 1.46 -1.72 -0.08
N GLU A 259 0.48 -2.61 -0.18
CA GLU A 259 0.54 -3.95 0.40
C GLU A 259 0.62 -5.02 -0.69
N ASN A 260 1.06 -6.21 -0.30
CA ASN A 260 1.14 -7.40 -1.17
C ASN A 260 2.01 -7.19 -2.43
N LEU A 261 3.13 -6.46 -2.31
CA LEU A 261 4.07 -6.30 -3.41
C LEU A 261 4.74 -7.63 -3.81
N ASP A 262 5.09 -7.76 -5.07
CA ASP A 262 6.00 -8.80 -5.55
C ASP A 262 7.42 -8.22 -5.71
N THR A 263 8.20 -8.30 -4.66
CA THR A 263 9.55 -7.74 -4.61
C THR A 263 10.65 -8.76 -4.90
N ALA A 264 10.29 -10.05 -5.11
CA ALA A 264 11.25 -11.15 -5.17
C ALA A 264 12.30 -11.00 -6.29
N ALA A 265 11.87 -10.66 -7.51
CA ALA A 265 12.79 -10.49 -8.63
C ALA A 265 13.72 -9.28 -8.45
N LEU A 266 13.20 -8.20 -7.86
CA LEU A 266 13.96 -7.00 -7.58
C LEU A 266 15.05 -7.26 -6.52
N ALA A 267 14.72 -8.02 -5.46
CA ALA A 267 15.64 -8.45 -4.42
C ALA A 267 16.69 -9.42 -4.96
N ALA A 268 16.30 -10.44 -5.73
CA ALA A 268 17.20 -11.42 -6.31
C ALA A 268 18.29 -10.79 -7.21
N ASP A 269 17.97 -9.70 -7.90
CA ASP A 269 18.94 -8.95 -8.72
C ASP A 269 19.74 -7.90 -7.93
N GLY A 270 19.56 -7.80 -6.62
CA GLY A 270 20.27 -6.88 -5.73
C GLY A 270 20.01 -5.41 -6.03
N VAL A 271 18.85 -5.08 -6.60
CA VAL A 271 18.48 -3.70 -6.91
C VAL A 271 18.15 -2.96 -5.62
N ARG A 272 18.83 -1.83 -5.37
CA ARG A 272 18.64 -1.03 -4.16
C ARG A 272 17.88 0.26 -4.38
N ALA A 273 18.04 0.88 -5.56
CA ALA A 273 17.36 2.13 -5.91
C ALA A 273 16.89 2.04 -7.36
N PHE A 274 15.72 2.61 -7.64
CA PHE A 274 15.05 2.52 -8.93
C PHE A 274 14.06 3.68 -9.12
N ALA A 275 13.62 3.90 -10.35
CA ALA A 275 12.44 4.72 -10.59
C ALA A 275 11.19 3.87 -10.34
N LEU A 276 10.39 4.27 -9.34
CA LEU A 276 9.10 3.64 -9.04
C LEU A 276 8.00 4.37 -9.80
N LEU A 277 7.27 3.64 -10.62
CA LEU A 277 6.02 4.11 -11.24
C LEU A 277 4.86 3.31 -10.66
N LEU A 278 3.92 4.00 -10.01
CA LEU A 278 2.70 3.43 -9.49
C LEU A 278 1.49 4.13 -10.09
N THR A 279 0.65 3.36 -10.74
CA THR A 279 -0.60 3.83 -11.33
C THR A 279 -1.78 3.06 -10.75
N HIS A 280 -2.93 3.70 -10.65
CA HIS A 280 -4.15 3.09 -10.11
C HIS A 280 -5.40 3.64 -10.81
N ALA A 281 -6.51 2.90 -10.72
CA ALA A 281 -7.80 3.38 -11.16
C ALA A 281 -8.31 4.49 -10.22
N ARG A 282 -8.80 5.59 -10.78
CA ARG A 282 -9.35 6.71 -10.02
C ARG A 282 -10.82 6.47 -9.67
N LEU A 283 -11.05 5.62 -8.69
CA LEU A 283 -12.39 5.22 -8.24
C LEU A 283 -12.91 6.20 -7.20
N ARG A 284 -13.93 6.98 -7.56
CA ARG A 284 -14.50 7.99 -6.67
C ARG A 284 -15.07 7.35 -5.40
N GLY A 285 -14.64 7.89 -4.26
CA GLY A 285 -15.09 7.46 -2.95
C GLY A 285 -14.51 6.14 -2.47
N ALA A 286 -13.52 5.58 -3.17
CA ALA A 286 -12.83 4.38 -2.70
C ALA A 286 -11.68 4.75 -1.73
N THR A 287 -11.47 3.89 -0.73
CA THR A 287 -10.44 4.05 0.30
C THR A 287 -9.10 3.42 -0.12
N GLY A 288 -9.02 2.88 -1.32
CA GLY A 288 -7.82 2.28 -1.91
C GLY A 288 -8.11 1.80 -3.32
N ALA A 289 -7.10 1.37 -4.02
CA ALA A 289 -7.23 0.82 -5.36
C ALA A 289 -6.15 -0.22 -5.65
N TRP A 290 -6.49 -1.22 -6.44
CA TRP A 290 -5.50 -2.13 -7.01
C TRP A 290 -4.49 -1.35 -7.83
N THR A 291 -3.27 -1.78 -7.76
CA THR A 291 -2.14 -1.19 -8.48
C THR A 291 -1.21 -2.29 -8.99
N SER A 292 -0.52 -2.01 -10.07
CA SER A 292 0.60 -2.82 -10.56
C SER A 292 1.83 -1.91 -10.67
N PRO A 293 2.53 -1.67 -9.56
CA PRO A 293 3.69 -0.82 -9.57
C PRO A 293 4.81 -1.46 -10.39
N ILE A 294 5.64 -0.62 -11.01
CA ILE A 294 6.82 -1.06 -11.74
C ILE A 294 8.07 -0.36 -11.18
N ALA A 295 9.16 -1.13 -11.07
CA ALA A 295 10.48 -0.60 -10.82
C ALA A 295 11.30 -0.61 -12.11
N LEU A 296 11.90 0.54 -12.46
CA LEU A 296 12.75 0.73 -13.63
C LEU A 296 14.19 1.02 -13.20
N VAL A 297 15.18 0.34 -13.83
CA VAL A 297 16.60 0.52 -13.55
C VAL A 297 17.43 0.78 -14.81
#